data_4283ea4f69369e33bbe9d8dc31c616db
#
_entry.id   4283ea4f69369e33bbe9d8dc31c616db
#
_cell.length_a   1.000
_cell.length_b   1.000
_cell.length_c   1.000
_cell.angle_alpha   90.00
_cell.angle_beta   90.00
_cell.angle_gamma   90.00
#
_symmetry.space_group_name_H-M   'P 1'
#
loop_
_entity.id
_entity.type
_entity.pdbx_description
1 polymer ?
#
loop_
_entity_poly.entity_id
_entity_poly.type
_entity_poly.pdbx_seq_one_letter_code
_entity_poly.pdbx_strand_id
1 'polypeptide(L)'
;MFKKYFLLLSLLLSLNALSQNEIFCEQLLQLKALVKSSHYSPKPINDSLSKGIYKLFINSLDENKKLFTKHDIKDFESDLYKFDDYLNSENCEFINAYTNKLKERIELSKTYINELKDKSLNYSGLDTLYFDTDLDFTYFADSNSVKKYWNKKIRYNIVIKLIENDSVFDNIKTNFKVLEHQIKPQIIQNELCLLDELLNQNGGINQFVKESFLNAFLNYQDPNSIYFNTSNKVQFETYVANSQLSFGITTSKDSKGDIVISYIAPGSPAFKNIDLEVNDVIKSMKHKDAILETYCVSNEDISDYISDKNKQTIIFKIKKSNGLVLDIELTKKVIEIETNNVRGYLTKSNQTIGYVKIPSFYTDLESPNGLGMANDIAKEIYKLKKENIQGLIIDLRFNGGGSMKEASDLCGMFIDRGPVSIIKYNNDETYTMKDFKRGSVFAKPIVVLVNHFSASASELFASVMQDYNRAVIVGTSTHGKSSAQVILPLDEKKDLGFAKLTVEKFYRPTGRSHQSIGVIPDIIIPSLYDNF
;
A
#
# COMPACT_ATOMS: atom_id res chain seq x y z
N MET A 1 1.82 -36.09 -37.63
CA MET A 1 2.35 -34.70 -37.44
C MET A 1 1.86 -34.07 -36.16
N PHE A 2 0.58 -34.10 -35.82
CA PHE A 2 0.01 -33.48 -34.62
C PHE A 2 0.62 -33.89 -33.27
N LYS A 3 0.99 -35.17 -33.06
CA LYS A 3 1.61 -35.65 -31.81
C LYS A 3 3.01 -35.05 -31.53
N LYS A 4 3.79 -34.70 -32.55
CA LYS A 4 5.12 -34.09 -32.38
C LYS A 4 5.02 -32.62 -31.96
N TYR A 5 4.02 -31.86 -32.46
CA TYR A 5 3.81 -30.48 -32.08
C TYR A 5 3.23 -30.36 -30.67
N PHE A 6 2.41 -31.32 -30.24
CA PHE A 6 1.89 -31.34 -28.86
C PHE A 6 2.99 -31.60 -27.83
N LEU A 7 3.95 -32.49 -28.16
CA LEU A 7 5.12 -32.75 -27.30
C LEU A 7 6.07 -31.53 -27.25
N LEU A 8 6.26 -30.81 -28.37
CA LEU A 8 7.10 -29.60 -28.42
C LEU A 8 6.45 -28.45 -27.64
N LEU A 9 5.13 -28.30 -27.74
CA LEU A 9 4.38 -27.27 -26.98
C LEU A 9 4.39 -27.56 -25.48
N SER A 10 4.28 -28.83 -25.07
CA SER A 10 4.40 -29.24 -23.66
C SER A 10 5.82 -29.04 -23.11
N LEU A 11 6.85 -29.23 -23.94
CA LEU A 11 8.25 -28.98 -23.56
C LEU A 11 8.54 -27.48 -23.42
N LEU A 12 7.99 -26.64 -24.30
CA LEU A 12 8.12 -25.19 -24.21
C LEU A 12 7.39 -24.60 -22.99
N LEU A 13 6.25 -25.17 -22.61
CA LEU A 13 5.52 -24.77 -21.40
C LEU A 13 6.27 -25.20 -20.13
N SER A 14 6.93 -26.35 -20.13
CA SER A 14 7.75 -26.80 -19.00
C SER A 14 9.05 -26.01 -18.85
N LEU A 15 9.66 -25.56 -19.96
CA LEU A 15 10.85 -24.70 -19.93
C LEU A 15 10.55 -23.31 -19.35
N ASN A 16 9.39 -22.74 -19.65
CA ASN A 16 8.98 -21.45 -19.05
C ASN A 16 8.68 -21.58 -17.54
N ALA A 17 8.13 -22.71 -17.09
CA ALA A 17 7.87 -22.95 -15.67
C ALA A 17 9.18 -23.15 -14.87
N LEU A 18 10.15 -23.84 -15.44
CA LEU A 18 11.49 -24.01 -14.85
C LEU A 18 12.19 -22.65 -14.71
N SER A 19 12.17 -21.81 -15.75
CA SER A 19 12.75 -20.46 -15.72
C SER A 19 12.13 -19.56 -14.63
N GLN A 20 10.83 -19.63 -14.41
CA GLN A 20 10.18 -18.83 -13.37
C GLN A 20 10.52 -19.27 -11.94
N ASN A 21 10.69 -20.56 -11.70
CA ASN A 21 11.12 -21.06 -10.40
C ASN A 21 12.60 -20.76 -10.13
N GLU A 22 13.45 -20.78 -11.15
CA GLU A 22 14.85 -20.36 -11.05
C GLU A 22 14.97 -18.90 -10.62
N ILE A 23 14.18 -17.97 -11.19
CA ILE A 23 14.15 -16.57 -10.79
C ILE A 23 13.72 -16.42 -9.33
N PHE A 24 12.66 -17.11 -8.90
CA PHE A 24 12.21 -17.06 -7.50
C PHE A 24 13.28 -17.57 -6.53
N CYS A 25 13.97 -18.66 -6.88
CA CYS A 25 15.07 -19.20 -6.10
C CYS A 25 16.20 -18.18 -5.94
N GLU A 26 16.58 -17.54 -7.02
CA GLU A 26 17.62 -16.50 -7.00
C GLU A 26 17.17 -15.30 -6.17
N GLN A 27 15.93 -14.81 -6.32
CA GLN A 27 15.34 -13.75 -5.47
C GLN A 27 15.46 -14.09 -3.98
N LEU A 28 15.08 -15.33 -3.61
CA LEU A 28 15.08 -15.77 -2.23
C LEU A 28 16.50 -15.87 -1.65
N LEU A 29 17.47 -16.36 -2.45
CA LEU A 29 18.87 -16.44 -2.05
C LEU A 29 19.51 -15.06 -1.88
N GLN A 30 19.29 -14.15 -2.81
CA GLN A 30 19.77 -12.78 -2.73
C GLN A 30 19.13 -12.06 -1.53
N LEU A 31 17.84 -12.26 -1.29
CA LEU A 31 17.13 -11.70 -0.16
C LEU A 31 17.67 -12.20 1.18
N LYS A 32 17.94 -13.51 1.29
CA LYS A 32 18.59 -14.14 2.45
C LYS A 32 19.97 -13.52 2.73
N ALA A 33 20.79 -13.37 1.68
CA ALA A 33 22.13 -12.79 1.79
C ALA A 33 22.05 -11.31 2.23
N LEU A 34 21.13 -10.55 1.64
CA LEU A 34 20.92 -9.14 1.94
C LEU A 34 20.43 -8.92 3.38
N VAL A 35 19.49 -9.73 3.86
CA VAL A 35 19.03 -9.70 5.26
C VAL A 35 20.20 -9.98 6.20
N LYS A 36 20.98 -11.01 5.92
CA LYS A 36 22.16 -11.37 6.77
C LYS A 36 23.19 -10.25 6.84
N SER A 37 23.46 -9.55 5.74
CA SER A 37 24.52 -8.52 5.67
C SER A 37 24.06 -7.15 6.15
N SER A 38 22.79 -6.79 5.93
CA SER A 38 22.36 -5.40 6.00
C SER A 38 21.20 -5.14 6.95
N HIS A 39 20.42 -6.17 7.33
CA HIS A 39 19.31 -5.97 8.28
C HIS A 39 19.84 -5.59 9.66
N TYR A 40 19.21 -4.63 10.34
CA TYR A 40 19.62 -4.13 11.65
C TYR A 40 19.76 -5.24 12.71
N SER A 41 18.88 -6.22 12.71
CA SER A 41 18.88 -7.34 13.67
C SER A 41 18.31 -8.58 12.99
N PRO A 42 19.12 -9.26 12.13
CA PRO A 42 18.64 -10.41 11.39
C PRO A 42 18.32 -11.57 12.35
N LYS A 43 17.12 -12.13 12.19
CA LYS A 43 16.71 -13.31 12.97
C LYS A 43 17.35 -14.57 12.39
N PRO A 44 17.71 -15.55 13.23
CA PRO A 44 18.34 -16.79 12.79
C PRO A 44 17.40 -17.63 11.92
N ILE A 45 17.97 -18.34 10.95
CA ILE A 45 17.26 -19.29 10.09
C ILE A 45 17.16 -20.62 10.82
N ASN A 46 16.00 -20.92 11.38
CA ASN A 46 15.70 -22.09 12.19
C ASN A 46 14.16 -22.35 12.21
N ASP A 47 13.71 -23.37 12.94
CA ASP A 47 12.29 -23.74 13.11
C ASP A 47 11.40 -22.57 13.55
N SER A 48 11.91 -21.63 14.35
CA SER A 48 11.13 -20.46 14.77
C SER A 48 10.84 -19.52 13.60
N LEU A 49 11.82 -19.36 12.71
CA LEU A 49 11.65 -18.62 11.45
C LEU A 49 10.64 -19.34 10.54
N SER A 50 10.79 -20.67 10.38
CA SER A 50 9.85 -21.48 9.57
C SER A 50 8.42 -21.31 10.04
N LYS A 51 8.17 -21.44 11.34
CA LYS A 51 6.84 -21.27 11.94
C LYS A 51 6.29 -19.85 11.78
N GLY A 52 7.16 -18.84 11.89
CA GLY A 52 6.79 -17.44 11.71
C GLY A 52 6.41 -17.13 10.26
N ILE A 53 7.25 -17.54 9.31
CA ILE A 53 6.98 -17.39 7.86
C ILE A 53 5.70 -18.13 7.49
N TYR A 54 5.53 -19.38 7.95
CA TYR A 54 4.34 -20.17 7.66
C TYR A 54 3.05 -19.40 7.99
N LYS A 55 2.97 -18.83 9.18
CA LYS A 55 1.80 -18.07 9.61
C LYS A 55 1.55 -16.85 8.73
N LEU A 56 2.58 -16.06 8.45
CA LEU A 56 2.48 -14.86 7.63
C LEU A 56 2.11 -15.21 6.18
N PHE A 57 2.73 -16.23 5.64
CA PHE A 57 2.54 -16.66 4.26
C PHE A 57 1.12 -17.23 4.03
N ILE A 58 0.66 -18.16 4.87
CA ILE A 58 -0.70 -18.70 4.75
C ILE A 58 -1.75 -17.60 4.89
N ASN A 59 -1.55 -16.68 5.85
CA ASN A 59 -2.46 -15.56 6.02
C ASN A 59 -2.47 -14.62 4.79
N SER A 60 -1.34 -14.38 4.15
CA SER A 60 -1.29 -13.54 2.94
C SER A 60 -1.96 -14.16 1.71
N LEU A 61 -2.03 -15.49 1.63
CA LEU A 61 -2.72 -16.20 0.54
C LEU A 61 -4.25 -16.19 0.69
N ASP A 62 -4.76 -16.16 1.92
CA ASP A 62 -6.20 -16.17 2.22
C ASP A 62 -6.50 -15.42 3.53
N GLU A 63 -6.22 -14.11 3.55
CA GLU A 63 -6.34 -13.23 4.71
C GLU A 63 -7.71 -13.33 5.40
N ASN A 64 -8.76 -13.43 4.61
CA ASN A 64 -10.14 -13.52 5.12
C ASN A 64 -10.63 -14.95 5.33
N LYS A 65 -9.78 -15.97 5.15
CA LYS A 65 -10.09 -17.39 5.31
C LYS A 65 -11.31 -17.85 4.52
N LYS A 66 -11.43 -17.38 3.25
CA LYS A 66 -12.60 -17.59 2.39
C LYS A 66 -12.39 -18.66 1.31
N LEU A 67 -11.15 -19.07 1.06
CA LEU A 67 -10.76 -19.97 -0.02
C LEU A 67 -10.36 -21.36 0.51
N PHE A 68 -9.43 -21.39 1.46
CA PHE A 68 -8.92 -22.66 2.00
C PHE A 68 -9.89 -23.32 2.98
N THR A 69 -9.78 -24.65 3.06
CA THR A 69 -10.46 -25.46 4.06
C THR A 69 -9.47 -25.91 5.15
N LYS A 70 -10.01 -26.41 6.29
CA LYS A 70 -9.19 -27.01 7.35
C LYS A 70 -8.33 -28.17 6.86
N HIS A 71 -8.78 -28.89 5.83
CA HIS A 71 -8.02 -29.96 5.20
C HIS A 71 -6.78 -29.40 4.49
N ASP A 72 -6.94 -28.32 3.71
CA ASP A 72 -5.81 -27.69 3.00
C ASP A 72 -4.75 -27.19 3.98
N ILE A 73 -5.19 -26.54 5.07
CA ILE A 73 -4.29 -26.06 6.12
C ILE A 73 -3.54 -27.22 6.78
N LYS A 74 -4.21 -28.34 7.02
CA LYS A 74 -3.57 -29.54 7.57
C LYS A 74 -2.51 -30.13 6.63
N ASP A 75 -2.76 -30.11 5.33
CA ASP A 75 -1.77 -30.54 4.32
C ASP A 75 -0.55 -29.63 4.36
N PHE A 76 -0.75 -28.29 4.45
CA PHE A 76 0.32 -27.31 4.55
C PHE A 76 1.10 -27.36 5.88
N GLU A 77 0.51 -27.86 6.96
CA GLU A 77 1.21 -28.04 8.26
C GLU A 77 2.46 -28.94 8.15
N SER A 78 2.55 -29.76 7.10
CA SER A 78 3.77 -30.53 6.79
C SER A 78 5.01 -29.65 6.59
N ASP A 79 4.84 -28.38 6.23
CA ASP A 79 5.92 -27.41 5.98
C ASP A 79 6.16 -26.45 7.16
N LEU A 80 5.38 -26.57 8.24
CA LEU A 80 5.43 -25.66 9.40
C LEU A 80 6.84 -25.44 9.97
N TYR A 81 7.72 -26.44 9.87
CA TYR A 81 9.09 -26.43 10.36
C TYR A 81 10.14 -26.73 9.27
N LYS A 82 9.79 -26.50 7.97
CA LYS A 82 10.70 -26.85 6.87
C LYS A 82 11.16 -25.68 6.01
N PHE A 83 10.64 -24.48 6.22
CA PHE A 83 11.04 -23.34 5.38
C PHE A 83 12.50 -22.96 5.57
N ASP A 84 13.06 -23.12 6.78
CA ASP A 84 14.50 -22.95 7.00
C ASP A 84 15.34 -24.02 6.30
N ASP A 85 14.87 -25.26 6.24
CA ASP A 85 15.52 -26.34 5.49
C ASP A 85 15.49 -26.05 3.98
N TYR A 86 14.35 -25.58 3.45
CA TYR A 86 14.23 -25.17 2.05
C TYR A 86 15.15 -24.00 1.71
N LEU A 87 15.25 -23.00 2.59
CA LEU A 87 16.18 -21.88 2.46
C LEU A 87 17.65 -22.31 2.51
N ASN A 88 18.00 -23.33 3.30
CA ASN A 88 19.36 -23.81 3.45
C ASN A 88 19.76 -24.79 2.33
N SER A 89 18.82 -25.58 1.81
CA SER A 89 19.05 -26.52 0.71
C SER A 89 18.79 -25.91 -0.68
N GLU A 90 18.40 -24.64 -0.75
CA GLU A 90 18.06 -23.95 -2.00
C GLU A 90 16.92 -24.64 -2.78
N ASN A 91 16.04 -25.31 -2.06
CA ASN A 91 14.89 -25.99 -2.65
C ASN A 91 13.68 -25.03 -2.70
N CYS A 92 13.36 -24.55 -3.89
CA CYS A 92 12.27 -23.59 -4.11
C CYS A 92 11.01 -24.23 -4.74
N GLU A 93 11.02 -25.55 -4.98
CA GLU A 93 9.90 -26.27 -5.60
C GLU A 93 8.64 -26.32 -4.72
N PHE A 94 8.79 -26.15 -3.39
CA PHE A 94 7.68 -26.14 -2.45
C PHE A 94 6.59 -25.14 -2.84
N ILE A 95 6.96 -24.01 -3.46
CA ILE A 95 6.04 -22.92 -3.81
C ILE A 95 4.91 -23.38 -4.76
N ASN A 96 5.19 -24.39 -5.59
CA ASN A 96 4.24 -24.93 -6.56
C ASN A 96 3.01 -25.56 -5.89
N ALA A 97 3.19 -26.22 -4.74
CA ALA A 97 2.09 -26.84 -4.00
C ALA A 97 1.06 -25.79 -3.56
N TYR A 98 1.52 -24.66 -3.04
CA TYR A 98 0.69 -23.53 -2.61
C TYR A 98 0.00 -22.86 -3.79
N THR A 99 0.73 -22.60 -4.86
CA THR A 99 0.20 -22.02 -6.10
C THR A 99 -0.93 -22.86 -6.68
N ASN A 100 -0.70 -24.18 -6.82
CA ASN A 100 -1.68 -25.09 -7.38
C ASN A 100 -2.93 -25.19 -6.49
N LYS A 101 -2.74 -25.25 -5.18
CA LYS A 101 -3.86 -25.34 -4.23
C LYS A 101 -4.69 -24.05 -4.22
N LEU A 102 -4.06 -22.88 -4.20
CA LEU A 102 -4.77 -21.60 -4.26
C LEU A 102 -5.57 -21.47 -5.56
N LYS A 103 -4.96 -21.80 -6.70
CA LYS A 103 -5.64 -21.82 -8.00
C LYS A 103 -6.85 -22.77 -7.99
N GLU A 104 -6.68 -23.99 -7.49
CA GLU A 104 -7.76 -24.98 -7.34
C GLU A 104 -8.94 -24.38 -6.55
N ARG A 105 -8.68 -23.73 -5.41
CA ARG A 105 -9.71 -23.17 -4.53
C ARG A 105 -10.43 -21.97 -5.15
N ILE A 106 -9.72 -21.13 -5.89
CA ILE A 106 -10.32 -20.02 -6.64
C ILE A 106 -11.27 -20.58 -7.73
N GLU A 107 -10.82 -21.54 -8.53
CA GLU A 107 -11.65 -22.13 -9.60
C GLU A 107 -12.88 -22.87 -9.05
N LEU A 108 -12.75 -23.57 -7.91
CA LEU A 108 -13.89 -24.16 -7.23
C LEU A 108 -14.88 -23.09 -6.73
N SER A 109 -14.39 -21.99 -6.18
CA SER A 109 -15.24 -20.86 -5.74
C SER A 109 -16.01 -20.24 -6.91
N LYS A 110 -15.33 -20.04 -8.06
CA LYS A 110 -15.98 -19.59 -9.31
C LYS A 110 -17.07 -20.56 -9.76
N THR A 111 -16.82 -21.86 -9.67
CA THR A 111 -17.82 -22.88 -9.99
C THR A 111 -19.05 -22.76 -9.07
N TYR A 112 -18.86 -22.62 -7.77
CA TYR A 112 -19.97 -22.47 -6.81
C TYR A 112 -20.79 -21.21 -7.05
N ILE A 113 -20.13 -20.08 -7.39
CA ILE A 113 -20.80 -18.82 -7.70
C ILE A 113 -21.61 -18.95 -9.00
N ASN A 114 -21.03 -19.56 -10.05
CA ASN A 114 -21.72 -19.77 -11.32
C ASN A 114 -22.96 -20.65 -11.17
N GLU A 115 -22.93 -21.67 -10.31
CA GLU A 115 -24.10 -22.50 -10.04
C GLU A 115 -25.29 -21.72 -9.46
N LEU A 116 -25.06 -20.53 -8.88
CA LEU A 116 -26.13 -19.69 -8.31
C LEU A 116 -26.89 -18.89 -9.36
N LYS A 117 -26.37 -18.79 -10.59
CA LYS A 117 -26.96 -17.99 -11.68
C LYS A 117 -28.44 -18.32 -11.91
N ASP A 118 -28.74 -19.61 -12.05
CA ASP A 118 -30.05 -20.10 -12.42
C ASP A 118 -30.84 -20.65 -11.22
N LYS A 119 -30.25 -20.62 -10.02
CA LYS A 119 -30.91 -21.10 -8.79
C LYS A 119 -31.79 -20.03 -8.16
N SER A 120 -32.97 -20.41 -7.69
CA SER A 120 -33.74 -19.58 -6.76
C SER A 120 -33.02 -19.48 -5.44
N LEU A 121 -32.82 -18.25 -4.93
CA LEU A 121 -32.11 -18.00 -3.67
C LEU A 121 -33.13 -17.82 -2.54
N ASN A 122 -32.77 -18.32 -1.35
CA ASN A 122 -33.64 -18.25 -0.17
C ASN A 122 -33.27 -17.04 0.70
N TYR A 123 -34.16 -16.08 0.82
CA TYR A 123 -34.00 -14.85 1.60
C TYR A 123 -34.80 -14.87 2.93
N SER A 124 -35.01 -16.05 3.50
CA SER A 124 -35.78 -16.19 4.75
C SER A 124 -35.17 -15.51 5.99
N GLY A 125 -33.89 -15.09 5.90
CA GLY A 125 -33.19 -14.45 7.01
C GLY A 125 -32.82 -15.37 8.19
N LEU A 126 -32.85 -16.69 7.99
CA LEU A 126 -32.55 -17.68 9.04
C LEU A 126 -31.05 -18.00 9.18
N ASP A 127 -30.22 -17.42 8.35
CA ASP A 127 -28.77 -17.60 8.40
C ASP A 127 -28.02 -16.25 8.49
N THR A 128 -26.80 -16.28 9.02
CA THR A 128 -26.00 -15.10 9.31
C THR A 128 -24.70 -15.11 8.50
N LEU A 129 -24.28 -13.95 8.00
CA LEU A 129 -22.96 -13.69 7.45
C LEU A 129 -22.24 -12.71 8.40
N TYR A 130 -21.02 -13.08 8.81
CA TYR A 130 -20.21 -12.28 9.73
C TYR A 130 -19.17 -11.48 8.97
N PHE A 131 -18.98 -10.22 9.36
CA PHE A 131 -18.00 -9.27 8.81
C PHE A 131 -17.15 -8.60 9.89
N ASP A 132 -17.22 -9.10 11.12
CA ASP A 132 -16.50 -8.50 12.24
C ASP A 132 -15.00 -8.68 12.05
N THR A 133 -14.25 -7.57 12.01
CA THR A 133 -12.80 -7.57 11.87
C THR A 133 -12.09 -8.06 13.13
N ASP A 134 -12.75 -8.02 14.29
CA ASP A 134 -12.22 -8.47 15.58
C ASP A 134 -12.40 -9.99 15.78
N LEU A 135 -13.20 -10.64 14.94
CA LEU A 135 -13.36 -12.08 14.96
C LEU A 135 -12.20 -12.77 14.25
N ASP A 136 -11.49 -13.62 14.97
CA ASP A 136 -10.53 -14.55 14.34
C ASP A 136 -11.30 -15.64 13.58
N PHE A 137 -11.58 -15.39 12.30
CA PHE A 137 -12.25 -16.34 11.44
C PHE A 137 -11.46 -17.63 11.34
N THR A 138 -12.14 -18.77 11.46
CA THR A 138 -11.56 -20.08 11.23
C THR A 138 -11.78 -20.52 9.79
N TYR A 139 -10.85 -21.27 9.23
CA TYR A 139 -11.01 -21.90 7.92
C TYR A 139 -12.25 -22.80 7.88
N PHE A 140 -12.91 -22.85 6.73
CA PHE A 140 -14.07 -23.71 6.53
C PHE A 140 -13.74 -25.20 6.76
N ALA A 141 -14.69 -25.95 7.31
CA ALA A 141 -14.49 -27.37 7.57
C ALA A 141 -14.25 -28.17 6.26
N ASP A 142 -15.00 -27.81 5.22
CA ASP A 142 -15.03 -28.51 3.93
C ASP A 142 -15.50 -27.62 2.78
N SER A 143 -15.45 -28.13 1.57
CA SER A 143 -15.91 -27.46 0.36
C SER A 143 -17.41 -27.14 0.36
N ASN A 144 -18.24 -27.91 1.08
CA ASN A 144 -19.65 -27.63 1.19
C ASN A 144 -19.91 -26.37 2.05
N SER A 145 -19.09 -26.16 3.07
CA SER A 145 -19.13 -24.94 3.90
C SER A 145 -18.72 -23.70 3.08
N VAL A 146 -17.73 -23.81 2.20
CA VAL A 146 -17.34 -22.76 1.23
C VAL A 146 -18.51 -22.45 0.29
N LYS A 147 -19.16 -23.48 -0.25
CA LYS A 147 -20.34 -23.32 -1.13
C LYS A 147 -21.51 -22.60 -0.42
N LYS A 148 -21.75 -22.92 0.85
CA LYS A 148 -22.76 -22.23 1.68
C LYS A 148 -22.38 -20.76 1.91
N TYR A 149 -21.11 -20.46 2.15
CA TYR A 149 -20.62 -19.10 2.31
C TYR A 149 -20.89 -18.27 1.05
N TRP A 150 -20.51 -18.74 -0.14
CA TRP A 150 -20.75 -18.03 -1.40
C TRP A 150 -22.24 -17.78 -1.65
N ASN A 151 -23.10 -18.75 -1.33
CA ASN A 151 -24.55 -18.56 -1.40
C ASN A 151 -25.04 -17.42 -0.50
N LYS A 152 -24.55 -17.35 0.74
CA LYS A 152 -24.89 -16.26 1.68
C LYS A 152 -24.36 -14.92 1.20
N LYS A 153 -23.11 -14.88 0.75
CA LYS A 153 -22.44 -13.65 0.28
C LYS A 153 -23.17 -13.05 -0.92
N ILE A 154 -23.51 -13.87 -1.92
CA ILE A 154 -24.26 -13.41 -3.10
C ILE A 154 -25.64 -12.84 -2.68
N ARG A 155 -26.37 -13.52 -1.81
CA ARG A 155 -27.68 -13.00 -1.31
C ARG A 155 -27.51 -11.68 -0.56
N TYR A 156 -26.53 -11.59 0.30
CA TYR A 156 -26.22 -10.36 1.03
C TYR A 156 -25.93 -9.20 0.07
N ASN A 157 -25.04 -9.40 -0.90
CA ASN A 157 -24.67 -8.37 -1.86
C ASN A 157 -25.86 -7.93 -2.74
N ILE A 158 -26.75 -8.86 -3.10
CA ILE A 158 -28.00 -8.52 -3.79
C ILE A 158 -28.87 -7.60 -2.94
N VAL A 159 -29.10 -7.96 -1.65
CA VAL A 159 -29.91 -7.14 -0.74
C VAL A 159 -29.30 -5.76 -0.53
N ILE A 160 -27.99 -5.67 -0.28
CA ILE A 160 -27.31 -4.37 -0.15
C ILE A 160 -27.48 -3.53 -1.41
N LYS A 161 -27.30 -4.14 -2.60
CA LYS A 161 -27.44 -3.41 -3.86
C LYS A 161 -28.87 -2.91 -4.13
N LEU A 162 -29.86 -3.66 -3.68
CA LEU A 162 -31.27 -3.23 -3.73
C LEU A 162 -31.50 -2.00 -2.83
N ILE A 163 -30.96 -2.00 -1.62
CA ILE A 163 -31.08 -0.89 -0.66
C ILE A 163 -30.32 0.35 -1.17
N GLU A 164 -29.18 0.19 -1.78
CA GLU A 164 -28.43 1.29 -2.40
C GLU A 164 -29.19 1.95 -3.55
N ASN A 165 -29.92 1.15 -4.34
CA ASN A 165 -30.66 1.65 -5.51
C ASN A 165 -31.99 2.30 -5.15
N ASP A 166 -32.63 1.90 -4.07
CA ASP A 166 -33.90 2.44 -3.59
C ASP A 166 -33.92 2.43 -2.06
N SER A 167 -34.05 3.62 -1.46
CA SER A 167 -34.12 3.77 0.00
C SER A 167 -35.50 3.45 0.59
N VAL A 168 -36.53 3.23 -0.26
CA VAL A 168 -37.91 2.94 0.19
C VAL A 168 -38.11 1.43 0.28
N PHE A 169 -38.07 0.92 1.50
CA PHE A 169 -38.13 -0.53 1.78
C PHE A 169 -39.40 -1.21 1.23
N ASP A 170 -40.54 -0.54 1.26
CA ASP A 170 -41.80 -1.11 0.76
C ASP A 170 -41.78 -1.31 -0.76
N ASN A 171 -41.10 -0.43 -1.52
CA ASN A 171 -40.90 -0.61 -2.95
C ASN A 171 -40.05 -1.84 -3.24
N ILE A 172 -38.94 -1.99 -2.51
CA ILE A 172 -38.06 -3.16 -2.63
C ILE A 172 -38.84 -4.44 -2.33
N LYS A 173 -39.60 -4.48 -1.22
CA LYS A 173 -40.37 -5.63 -0.79
C LYS A 173 -41.42 -6.04 -1.82
N THR A 174 -42.15 -5.08 -2.35
CA THR A 174 -43.22 -5.31 -3.34
C THR A 174 -42.68 -5.85 -4.66
N ASN A 175 -41.53 -5.34 -5.12
CA ASN A 175 -40.95 -5.67 -6.42
C ASN A 175 -39.77 -6.63 -6.34
N PHE A 176 -39.52 -7.26 -5.16
CA PHE A 176 -38.28 -7.98 -4.85
C PHE A 176 -37.87 -8.98 -5.93
N LYS A 177 -38.79 -9.83 -6.41
CA LYS A 177 -38.48 -10.86 -7.41
C LYS A 177 -37.98 -10.28 -8.74
N VAL A 178 -38.57 -9.18 -9.17
CA VAL A 178 -38.19 -8.51 -10.43
C VAL A 178 -36.83 -7.84 -10.27
N LEU A 179 -36.65 -7.12 -9.18
CA LEU A 179 -35.41 -6.41 -8.85
C LEU A 179 -34.25 -7.39 -8.62
N GLU A 180 -34.48 -8.49 -7.91
CA GLU A 180 -33.49 -9.55 -7.69
C GLU A 180 -33.04 -10.16 -9.02
N HIS A 181 -33.96 -10.49 -9.90
CA HIS A 181 -33.66 -11.05 -11.21
C HIS A 181 -32.80 -10.09 -12.07
N GLN A 182 -33.00 -8.78 -11.95
CA GLN A 182 -32.24 -7.77 -12.67
C GLN A 182 -30.81 -7.59 -12.10
N ILE A 183 -30.66 -7.63 -10.77
CA ILE A 183 -29.40 -7.33 -10.08
C ILE A 183 -28.49 -8.56 -9.93
N LYS A 184 -29.05 -9.72 -9.73
CA LYS A 184 -28.32 -10.97 -9.47
C LYS A 184 -27.23 -11.28 -10.50
N PRO A 185 -27.45 -11.18 -11.82
CA PRO A 185 -26.39 -11.43 -12.81
C PRO A 185 -25.19 -10.50 -12.64
N GLN A 186 -25.42 -9.23 -12.33
CA GLN A 186 -24.37 -8.24 -12.09
C GLN A 186 -23.56 -8.58 -10.82
N ILE A 187 -24.22 -8.92 -9.72
CA ILE A 187 -23.54 -9.30 -8.48
C ILE A 187 -22.69 -10.55 -8.67
N ILE A 188 -23.22 -11.57 -9.34
CA ILE A 188 -22.47 -12.79 -9.67
C ILE A 188 -21.25 -12.45 -10.53
N GLN A 189 -21.44 -11.63 -11.55
CA GLN A 189 -20.35 -11.23 -12.45
C GLN A 189 -19.25 -10.46 -11.70
N ASN A 190 -19.62 -9.56 -10.78
CA ASN A 190 -18.66 -8.82 -9.96
C ASN A 190 -17.83 -9.75 -9.07
N GLU A 191 -18.47 -10.74 -8.42
CA GLU A 191 -17.73 -11.69 -7.55
C GLU A 191 -16.82 -12.62 -8.37
N LEU A 192 -17.25 -13.03 -9.56
CA LEU A 192 -16.38 -13.79 -10.49
C LEU A 192 -15.19 -12.95 -10.93
N CYS A 193 -15.43 -11.66 -11.22
CA CYS A 193 -14.40 -10.71 -11.61
C CYS A 193 -13.33 -10.55 -10.52
N LEU A 194 -13.73 -10.41 -9.25
CA LEU A 194 -12.80 -10.33 -8.13
C LEU A 194 -11.91 -11.58 -8.00
N LEU A 195 -12.45 -12.76 -8.29
CA LEU A 195 -11.67 -14.01 -8.29
C LEU A 195 -10.76 -14.11 -9.53
N ASP A 196 -11.22 -13.62 -10.69
CA ASP A 196 -10.40 -13.56 -11.90
C ASP A 196 -9.23 -12.57 -11.75
N GLU A 197 -9.41 -11.48 -11.02
CA GLU A 197 -8.32 -10.55 -10.69
C GLU A 197 -7.19 -11.25 -9.93
N LEU A 198 -7.50 -12.11 -8.96
CA LEU A 198 -6.49 -12.90 -8.24
C LEU A 198 -5.72 -13.86 -9.16
N LEU A 199 -6.39 -14.41 -10.19
CA LEU A 199 -5.75 -15.31 -11.15
C LEU A 199 -4.89 -14.58 -12.18
N ASN A 200 -5.32 -13.39 -12.60
CA ASN A 200 -4.80 -12.68 -13.77
C ASN A 200 -4.00 -11.41 -13.42
N GLN A 201 -3.75 -11.15 -12.13
CA GLN A 201 -2.91 -10.01 -11.70
C GLN A 201 -1.53 -10.03 -12.39
N ASN A 202 -0.81 -8.93 -12.36
CA ASN A 202 0.47 -8.79 -13.04
C ASN A 202 1.44 -9.92 -12.65
N GLY A 203 1.90 -10.70 -13.64
CA GLY A 203 2.70 -11.92 -13.43
C GLY A 203 1.89 -13.17 -13.05
N GLY A 204 0.56 -13.08 -12.90
CA GLY A 204 -0.36 -14.17 -12.59
C GLY A 204 -0.27 -14.66 -11.14
N ILE A 205 -1.11 -15.64 -10.80
CA ILE A 205 -1.19 -16.20 -9.44
C ILE A 205 0.14 -16.77 -8.94
N ASN A 206 0.97 -17.27 -9.86
CA ASN A 206 2.29 -17.81 -9.52
C ASN A 206 3.21 -16.72 -8.96
N GLN A 207 3.23 -15.53 -9.58
CA GLN A 207 3.99 -14.40 -9.10
C GLN A 207 3.46 -13.92 -7.75
N PHE A 208 2.15 -13.80 -7.58
CA PHE A 208 1.52 -13.44 -6.31
C PHE A 208 1.96 -14.34 -5.15
N VAL A 209 1.92 -15.66 -5.35
CA VAL A 209 2.31 -16.63 -4.30
C VAL A 209 3.79 -16.49 -3.95
N LYS A 210 4.66 -16.29 -4.95
CA LYS A 210 6.09 -16.06 -4.76
C LYS A 210 6.36 -14.76 -3.99
N GLU A 211 5.78 -13.65 -4.39
CA GLU A 211 5.94 -12.36 -3.70
C GLU A 211 5.36 -12.41 -2.29
N SER A 212 4.24 -13.11 -2.08
CA SER A 212 3.67 -13.37 -0.75
C SER A 212 4.68 -14.09 0.17
N PHE A 213 5.42 -15.06 -0.36
CA PHE A 213 6.45 -15.76 0.41
C PHE A 213 7.66 -14.86 0.70
N LEU A 214 8.17 -14.12 -0.30
CA LEU A 214 9.27 -13.15 -0.10
C LEU A 214 8.90 -12.12 0.96
N ASN A 215 7.67 -11.62 0.92
CA ASN A 215 7.15 -10.70 1.92
C ASN A 215 6.97 -11.35 3.30
N ALA A 216 6.51 -12.58 3.38
CA ALA A 216 6.42 -13.31 4.65
C ALA A 216 7.81 -13.50 5.30
N PHE A 217 8.84 -13.80 4.50
CA PHE A 217 10.22 -13.91 4.95
C PHE A 217 10.74 -12.58 5.52
N LEU A 218 10.51 -11.46 4.81
CA LEU A 218 10.95 -10.13 5.26
C LEU A 218 10.14 -9.62 6.45
N ASN A 219 8.82 -9.75 6.42
CA ASN A 219 7.93 -9.33 7.51
C ASN A 219 8.20 -10.12 8.80
N TYR A 220 8.69 -11.36 8.69
CA TYR A 220 9.14 -12.09 9.86
C TYR A 220 10.38 -11.44 10.50
N GLN A 221 11.29 -10.87 9.71
CA GLN A 221 12.45 -10.14 10.24
C GLN A 221 12.00 -8.94 11.07
N ASP A 222 11.18 -8.08 10.48
CA ASP A 222 10.47 -6.97 11.13
C ASP A 222 9.30 -6.47 10.26
N PRO A 223 8.28 -5.82 10.86
CA PRO A 223 7.06 -5.43 10.13
C PRO A 223 7.26 -4.28 9.12
N ASN A 224 8.43 -3.66 9.04
CA ASN A 224 8.73 -2.54 8.14
C ASN A 224 9.57 -2.97 6.93
N SER A 225 10.10 -4.20 6.94
CA SER A 225 10.86 -4.77 5.83
C SER A 225 9.92 -5.47 4.85
N ILE A 226 10.03 -5.14 3.56
CA ILE A 226 9.13 -5.63 2.50
C ILE A 226 9.88 -5.79 1.18
N TYR A 227 9.50 -6.79 0.39
CA TYR A 227 9.95 -6.96 -0.98
C TYR A 227 9.14 -6.03 -1.90
N PHE A 228 9.83 -5.39 -2.83
CA PHE A 228 9.26 -4.59 -3.90
C PHE A 228 9.62 -5.16 -5.26
N ASN A 229 8.64 -5.41 -6.09
CA ASN A 229 8.84 -5.42 -7.53
C ASN A 229 9.09 -3.99 -8.04
N THR A 230 9.37 -3.82 -9.32
CA THR A 230 9.68 -2.49 -9.90
C THR A 230 8.51 -1.51 -9.74
N SER A 231 7.28 -1.97 -9.91
CA SER A 231 6.08 -1.13 -9.80
C SER A 231 5.86 -0.63 -8.37
N ASN A 232 5.89 -1.54 -7.38
CA ASN A 232 5.74 -1.18 -5.96
C ASN A 232 6.83 -0.21 -5.50
N LYS A 233 8.07 -0.38 -6.01
CA LYS A 233 9.15 0.59 -5.74
C LYS A 233 8.81 1.98 -6.27
N VAL A 234 8.33 2.07 -7.51
CA VAL A 234 7.95 3.36 -8.12
C VAL A 234 6.81 4.02 -7.37
N GLN A 235 5.80 3.26 -6.95
CA GLN A 235 4.69 3.77 -6.13
C GLN A 235 5.18 4.32 -4.80
N PHE A 236 6.07 3.58 -4.11
CA PHE A 236 6.65 4.05 -2.84
C PHE A 236 7.48 5.32 -3.02
N GLU A 237 8.33 5.39 -4.05
CA GLU A 237 9.12 6.58 -4.37
C GLU A 237 8.23 7.79 -4.68
N THR A 238 7.12 7.57 -5.39
CA THR A 238 6.12 8.61 -5.67
C THR A 238 5.50 9.17 -4.38
N TYR A 239 5.22 8.31 -3.39
CA TYR A 239 4.66 8.76 -2.11
C TYR A 239 5.57 9.73 -1.35
N VAL A 240 6.89 9.55 -1.45
CA VAL A 240 7.89 10.39 -0.76
C VAL A 240 8.49 11.48 -1.66
N ALA A 241 8.11 11.56 -2.94
CA ALA A 241 8.57 12.55 -3.89
C ALA A 241 7.75 13.85 -3.82
N ASN A 242 8.31 14.94 -4.31
CA ASN A 242 7.62 16.22 -4.49
C ASN A 242 6.99 16.38 -5.87
N SER A 243 7.45 15.61 -6.85
CA SER A 243 6.96 15.61 -8.22
C SER A 243 7.02 14.21 -8.83
N GLN A 244 6.23 13.98 -9.86
CA GLN A 244 6.21 12.71 -10.57
C GLN A 244 5.92 12.88 -12.06
N LEU A 245 6.44 11.96 -12.87
CA LEU A 245 6.11 11.85 -14.29
C LEU A 245 4.74 11.15 -14.41
N SER A 246 3.69 11.89 -14.78
CA SER A 246 2.31 11.40 -14.72
C SER A 246 1.42 11.98 -15.81
N PHE A 247 0.33 11.30 -16.12
CA PHE A 247 -0.81 11.83 -16.88
C PHE A 247 -1.66 12.77 -16.02
N GLY A 248 -1.60 12.65 -14.69
CA GLY A 248 -2.43 13.38 -13.74
C GLY A 248 -3.82 12.76 -13.53
N ILE A 249 -3.97 11.46 -13.74
CA ILE A 249 -5.20 10.70 -13.51
C ILE A 249 -4.99 9.79 -12.29
N THR A 250 -5.96 9.80 -11.37
CA THR A 250 -6.13 8.76 -10.35
C THR A 250 -7.37 7.95 -10.68
N THR A 251 -7.28 6.64 -10.55
CA THR A 251 -8.38 5.71 -10.86
C THR A 251 -8.94 5.05 -9.60
N SER A 252 -10.18 4.63 -9.69
CA SER A 252 -10.83 3.77 -8.68
C SER A 252 -11.83 2.84 -9.36
N LYS A 253 -12.32 1.83 -8.65
CA LYS A 253 -13.47 1.04 -9.11
C LYS A 253 -14.76 1.69 -8.63
N ASP A 254 -15.73 1.79 -9.53
CA ASP A 254 -17.09 2.19 -9.18
C ASP A 254 -17.89 1.01 -8.59
N SER A 255 -19.12 1.26 -8.18
CA SER A 255 -20.02 0.23 -7.61
C SER A 255 -20.40 -0.87 -8.62
N LYS A 256 -20.12 -0.69 -9.91
CA LYS A 256 -20.35 -1.68 -10.98
C LYS A 256 -19.10 -2.49 -11.31
N GLY A 257 -17.95 -2.16 -10.69
CA GLY A 257 -16.66 -2.77 -10.98
C GLY A 257 -15.95 -2.17 -12.20
N ASP A 258 -16.48 -1.11 -12.79
CA ASP A 258 -15.81 -0.37 -13.86
C ASP A 258 -14.68 0.49 -13.29
N ILE A 259 -13.56 0.60 -14.02
CA ILE A 259 -12.48 1.53 -13.68
C ILE A 259 -12.89 2.94 -14.11
N VAL A 260 -12.94 3.84 -13.14
CA VAL A 260 -13.31 5.24 -13.35
C VAL A 260 -12.19 6.20 -12.98
N ILE A 261 -12.18 7.36 -13.60
CA ILE A 261 -11.32 8.48 -13.20
C ILE A 261 -11.89 9.07 -11.90
N SER A 262 -11.21 8.87 -10.77
CA SER A 262 -11.64 9.40 -9.47
C SER A 262 -11.11 10.80 -9.20
N TYR A 263 -9.98 11.18 -9.82
CA TYR A 263 -9.38 12.50 -9.66
C TYR A 263 -8.53 12.86 -10.89
N ILE A 264 -8.52 14.15 -11.24
CA ILE A 264 -7.67 14.74 -12.26
C ILE A 264 -6.85 15.86 -11.62
N ALA A 265 -5.52 15.72 -11.64
CA ALA A 265 -4.61 16.68 -11.02
C ALA A 265 -4.58 18.01 -11.78
N PRO A 266 -4.81 19.16 -11.12
CA PRO A 266 -4.76 20.47 -11.75
C PRO A 266 -3.43 20.72 -12.49
N GLY A 267 -3.52 21.32 -13.68
CA GLY A 267 -2.35 21.63 -14.52
C GLY A 267 -1.72 20.46 -15.26
N SER A 268 -2.16 19.22 -14.99
CA SER A 268 -1.67 17.99 -15.63
C SER A 268 -2.06 17.88 -17.11
N PRO A 269 -1.47 16.92 -17.85
CA PRO A 269 -1.93 16.60 -19.22
C PRO A 269 -3.42 16.26 -19.28
N ALA A 270 -3.93 15.46 -18.36
CA ALA A 270 -5.35 15.12 -18.28
C ALA A 270 -6.24 16.34 -18.00
N PHE A 271 -5.81 17.22 -17.10
CA PHE A 271 -6.55 18.45 -16.78
C PHE A 271 -6.67 19.42 -17.96
N LYS A 272 -5.68 19.42 -18.85
CA LYS A 272 -5.68 20.25 -20.06
C LYS A 272 -6.52 19.68 -21.19
N ASN A 273 -6.92 18.43 -21.06
CA ASN A 273 -7.80 17.79 -22.04
C ASN A 273 -9.27 18.04 -21.66
N ILE A 274 -9.98 18.78 -22.50
CA ILE A 274 -11.37 19.21 -22.24
C ILE A 274 -12.39 18.07 -22.33
N ASP A 275 -12.00 16.94 -22.93
CA ASP A 275 -12.87 15.77 -23.12
C ASP A 275 -12.79 14.79 -21.94
N LEU A 276 -11.91 15.04 -20.93
CA LEU A 276 -11.77 14.21 -19.74
C LEU A 276 -12.47 14.84 -18.53
N GLU A 277 -13.23 14.02 -17.81
CA GLU A 277 -13.92 14.40 -16.57
C GLU A 277 -13.81 13.31 -15.51
N VAL A 278 -13.97 13.72 -14.26
CA VAL A 278 -14.11 12.77 -13.14
C VAL A 278 -15.38 11.94 -13.34
N ASN A 279 -15.34 10.66 -13.00
CA ASN A 279 -16.33 9.61 -13.23
C ASN A 279 -16.42 9.10 -14.69
N ASP A 280 -15.57 9.54 -15.59
CA ASP A 280 -15.43 8.89 -16.88
C ASP A 280 -14.91 7.46 -16.70
N VAL A 281 -15.49 6.51 -17.45
CA VAL A 281 -15.11 5.09 -17.40
C VAL A 281 -13.99 4.81 -18.39
N ILE A 282 -12.88 4.26 -17.91
CA ILE A 282 -11.79 3.79 -18.76
C ILE A 282 -12.14 2.36 -19.22
N LYS A 283 -12.29 2.12 -20.52
CA LYS A 283 -12.60 0.82 -21.10
C LYS A 283 -11.36 0.04 -21.51
N SER A 284 -10.37 0.71 -22.05
CA SER A 284 -9.07 0.12 -22.37
C SER A 284 -7.98 1.18 -22.40
N MET A 285 -6.74 0.72 -22.31
CA MET A 285 -5.53 1.54 -22.43
C MET A 285 -4.60 0.91 -23.45
N LYS A 286 -4.16 1.70 -24.43
CA LYS A 286 -3.27 1.24 -25.51
C LYS A 286 -1.93 1.95 -25.45
N HIS A 287 -0.85 1.17 -25.42
CA HIS A 287 0.53 1.64 -25.60
C HIS A 287 1.19 0.87 -26.73
N LYS A 288 1.57 1.56 -27.82
CA LYS A 288 2.02 0.94 -29.08
C LYS A 288 0.98 -0.06 -29.60
N ASP A 289 1.34 -1.33 -29.79
CA ASP A 289 0.44 -2.38 -30.26
C ASP A 289 -0.26 -3.16 -29.12
N ALA A 290 0.16 -2.95 -27.86
CA ALA A 290 -0.41 -3.61 -26.71
C ALA A 290 -1.65 -2.86 -26.20
N ILE A 291 -2.76 -3.59 -26.01
CA ILE A 291 -4.00 -3.09 -25.45
C ILE A 291 -4.27 -3.82 -24.14
N LEU A 292 -4.53 -3.06 -23.09
CA LEU A 292 -5.04 -3.57 -21.81
C LEU A 292 -6.53 -3.21 -21.70
N GLU A 293 -7.38 -4.21 -21.77
CA GLU A 293 -8.80 -4.06 -21.43
C GLU A 293 -8.95 -3.95 -19.92
N THR A 294 -9.74 -3.00 -19.42
CA THR A 294 -9.84 -2.71 -17.99
C THR A 294 -10.90 -3.54 -17.27
N TYR A 295 -11.68 -4.30 -18.02
CA TYR A 295 -12.70 -5.17 -17.44
C TYR A 295 -12.05 -6.33 -16.64
N CYS A 296 -12.48 -6.52 -15.40
CA CYS A 296 -11.92 -7.52 -14.49
C CYS A 296 -10.39 -7.39 -14.24
N VAL A 297 -9.87 -6.18 -14.29
CA VAL A 297 -8.49 -5.86 -13.92
C VAL A 297 -8.49 -5.14 -12.57
N SER A 298 -7.52 -5.41 -11.71
CA SER A 298 -7.41 -4.73 -10.42
C SER A 298 -7.10 -3.24 -10.61
N ASN A 299 -7.51 -2.39 -9.66
CA ASN A 299 -7.12 -0.98 -9.71
C ASN A 299 -5.60 -0.80 -9.52
N GLU A 300 -4.94 -1.75 -8.88
CA GLU A 300 -3.49 -1.80 -8.72
C GLU A 300 -2.80 -2.04 -10.07
N ASP A 301 -3.21 -3.05 -10.83
CA ASP A 301 -2.68 -3.31 -12.18
C ASP A 301 -2.89 -2.12 -13.13
N ILE A 302 -4.03 -1.43 -13.01
CA ILE A 302 -4.29 -0.20 -13.76
C ILE A 302 -3.31 0.91 -13.35
N SER A 303 -3.11 1.10 -12.04
CA SER A 303 -2.17 2.08 -11.51
C SER A 303 -0.74 1.77 -11.94
N ASP A 304 -0.34 0.51 -11.92
CA ASP A 304 0.96 0.04 -12.40
C ASP A 304 1.14 0.33 -13.89
N TYR A 305 0.14 0.01 -14.70
CA TYR A 305 0.19 0.28 -16.14
C TYR A 305 0.32 1.77 -16.44
N ILE A 306 -0.42 2.60 -15.71
CA ILE A 306 -0.38 4.07 -15.82
C ILE A 306 0.96 4.62 -15.32
N SER A 307 1.53 4.06 -14.25
CA SER A 307 2.76 4.56 -13.61
C SER A 307 4.04 4.13 -14.34
N ASP A 308 4.00 3.09 -15.16
CA ASP A 308 5.15 2.54 -15.88
C ASP A 308 5.89 3.64 -16.66
N LYS A 309 7.14 3.94 -16.27
CA LYS A 309 7.97 5.00 -16.87
C LYS A 309 8.25 4.78 -18.37
N ASN A 310 8.18 3.53 -18.85
CA ASN A 310 8.37 3.19 -20.27
C ASN A 310 7.15 3.53 -21.12
N LYS A 311 5.96 3.67 -20.50
CA LYS A 311 4.72 4.02 -21.18
C LYS A 311 4.47 5.53 -21.11
N GLN A 312 5.29 6.28 -21.85
CA GLN A 312 5.23 7.75 -21.88
C GLN A 312 3.92 8.29 -22.48
N THR A 313 3.39 7.61 -23.49
CA THR A 313 2.14 7.98 -24.18
C THR A 313 1.19 6.79 -24.16
N ILE A 314 -0.06 7.03 -23.74
CA ILE A 314 -1.13 6.03 -23.70
C ILE A 314 -2.36 6.62 -24.37
N ILE A 315 -3.04 5.81 -25.18
CA ILE A 315 -4.39 6.10 -25.69
C ILE A 315 -5.39 5.45 -24.76
N PHE A 316 -6.22 6.26 -24.11
CA PHE A 316 -7.28 5.85 -23.22
C PHE A 316 -8.60 5.78 -23.99
N LYS A 317 -9.25 4.63 -24.02
CA LYS A 317 -10.62 4.51 -24.51
C LYS A 317 -11.57 4.84 -23.38
N ILE A 318 -12.22 5.99 -23.46
CA ILE A 318 -13.06 6.58 -22.42
C ILE A 318 -14.52 6.47 -22.80
N LYS A 319 -15.37 6.01 -21.88
CA LYS A 319 -16.83 6.06 -22.02
C LYS A 319 -17.38 7.14 -21.09
N LYS A 320 -18.02 8.14 -21.67
CA LYS A 320 -18.68 9.24 -20.96
C LYS A 320 -19.99 8.80 -20.33
N SER A 321 -20.51 9.59 -19.38
CA SER A 321 -21.81 9.36 -18.72
C SER A 321 -23.00 9.32 -19.71
N ASN A 322 -22.92 10.06 -20.82
CA ASN A 322 -23.93 10.07 -21.90
C ASN A 322 -23.79 8.87 -22.87
N GLY A 323 -22.86 7.94 -22.64
CA GLY A 323 -22.61 6.76 -23.46
C GLY A 323 -21.64 6.97 -24.63
N LEU A 324 -21.19 8.20 -24.91
CA LEU A 324 -20.20 8.48 -25.94
C LEU A 324 -18.86 7.79 -25.59
N VAL A 325 -18.21 7.18 -26.57
CA VAL A 325 -16.90 6.56 -26.44
C VAL A 325 -15.88 7.35 -27.25
N LEU A 326 -14.77 7.74 -26.59
CA LEU A 326 -13.70 8.54 -27.19
C LEU A 326 -12.36 7.85 -26.96
N ASP A 327 -11.47 7.99 -27.93
CA ASP A 327 -10.05 7.63 -27.77
C ASP A 327 -9.26 8.92 -27.47
N ILE A 328 -8.65 8.97 -26.30
CA ILE A 328 -7.93 10.15 -25.80
C ILE A 328 -6.46 9.79 -25.61
N GLU A 329 -5.60 10.41 -26.39
CA GLU A 329 -4.14 10.26 -26.25
C GLU A 329 -3.60 11.25 -25.24
N LEU A 330 -2.87 10.74 -24.23
CA LEU A 330 -2.16 11.54 -23.25
C LEU A 330 -0.68 11.18 -23.23
N THR A 331 0.15 12.19 -23.06
CA THR A 331 1.60 12.04 -22.84
C THR A 331 1.95 12.54 -21.45
N LYS A 332 2.70 11.74 -20.69
CA LYS A 332 3.14 12.10 -19.33
C LYS A 332 3.95 13.38 -19.32
N LYS A 333 3.77 14.15 -18.25
CA LYS A 333 4.63 15.28 -17.90
C LYS A 333 4.99 15.21 -16.42
N VAL A 334 6.08 15.87 -16.06
CA VAL A 334 6.40 16.07 -14.64
C VAL A 334 5.34 17.01 -14.06
N ILE A 335 4.66 16.56 -13.01
CA ILE A 335 3.66 17.33 -12.28
C ILE A 335 4.03 17.36 -10.79
N GLU A 336 3.76 18.48 -10.13
CA GLU A 336 3.88 18.58 -8.67
C GLU A 336 2.80 17.73 -8.00
N ILE A 337 3.16 17.06 -6.91
CA ILE A 337 2.21 16.27 -6.12
C ILE A 337 1.49 17.23 -5.18
N GLU A 338 0.27 17.63 -5.55
CA GLU A 338 -0.49 18.66 -4.84
C GLU A 338 -0.76 18.30 -3.37
N THR A 339 -0.93 17.02 -3.05
CA THR A 339 -1.11 16.53 -1.68
C THR A 339 0.10 16.75 -0.79
N ASN A 340 1.30 16.91 -1.38
CA ASN A 340 2.54 17.18 -0.68
C ASN A 340 2.86 18.67 -0.56
N ASN A 341 2.03 19.56 -1.09
CA ASN A 341 2.28 20.99 -1.01
C ASN A 341 2.08 21.53 0.41
N VAL A 342 3.15 22.08 0.97
CA VAL A 342 3.09 22.83 2.23
C VAL A 342 2.41 24.17 2.01
N ARG A 343 1.46 24.52 2.89
CA ARG A 343 0.77 25.81 2.86
C ARG A 343 0.73 26.43 4.25
N GLY A 344 1.06 27.72 4.31
CA GLY A 344 0.96 28.52 5.51
C GLY A 344 -0.37 29.29 5.57
N TYR A 345 -0.96 29.38 6.75
CA TYR A 345 -2.20 30.09 7.01
C TYR A 345 -2.03 31.03 8.20
N LEU A 346 -2.88 32.07 8.27
CA LEU A 346 -2.96 32.98 9.39
C LEU A 346 -4.25 32.76 10.16
N THR A 347 -4.12 32.60 11.48
CA THR A 347 -5.26 32.64 12.39
C THR A 347 -5.19 33.96 13.16
N LYS A 348 -6.23 34.78 13.05
CA LYS A 348 -6.33 36.06 13.71
C LYS A 348 -7.38 35.99 14.82
N SER A 349 -6.93 36.22 16.07
CA SER A 349 -7.80 36.46 17.21
C SER A 349 -7.23 37.69 17.98
N ASN A 350 -6.94 37.55 19.27
CA ASN A 350 -6.23 38.61 20.01
C ASN A 350 -4.76 38.74 19.56
N GLN A 351 -4.22 37.69 18.96
CA GLN A 351 -2.88 37.66 18.37
C GLN A 351 -2.93 37.01 16.98
N THR A 352 -1.99 37.33 16.13
CA THR A 352 -1.83 36.68 14.81
C THR A 352 -0.90 35.48 14.96
N ILE A 353 -1.41 34.32 14.66
CA ILE A 353 -0.68 33.01 14.74
C ILE A 353 -0.53 32.45 13.34
N GLY A 354 0.68 32.01 13.02
CA GLY A 354 0.95 31.21 11.82
C GLY A 354 0.54 29.74 12.03
N TYR A 355 -0.03 29.12 11.02
CA TYR A 355 -0.32 27.69 11.01
C TYR A 355 0.24 27.08 9.73
N VAL A 356 1.00 26.00 9.87
CA VAL A 356 1.57 25.25 8.73
C VAL A 356 1.27 23.78 8.93
N LYS A 357 0.59 23.16 7.95
CA LYS A 357 0.39 21.72 7.89
C LYS A 357 1.47 21.09 7.04
N ILE A 358 2.10 20.05 7.58
CA ILE A 358 3.10 19.24 6.88
C ILE A 358 2.46 17.87 6.55
N PRO A 359 2.11 17.60 5.30
CA PRO A 359 1.44 16.33 4.93
C PRO A 359 2.40 15.14 4.97
N SER A 360 3.65 15.31 4.55
CA SER A 360 4.71 14.31 4.57
C SER A 360 6.08 14.98 4.58
N PHE A 361 7.13 14.24 4.94
CA PHE A 361 8.52 14.70 4.80
C PHE A 361 9.06 14.33 3.40
N TYR A 362 8.43 14.90 2.36
CA TYR A 362 8.81 14.65 0.97
C TYR A 362 10.17 15.27 0.62
N THR A 363 10.83 14.69 -0.37
CA THR A 363 12.15 15.14 -0.85
C THR A 363 12.24 15.01 -2.37
N ASP A 364 13.20 15.67 -2.98
CA ASP A 364 13.56 15.45 -4.37
C ASP A 364 14.47 14.23 -4.48
N LEU A 365 13.94 13.14 -5.02
CA LEU A 365 14.67 11.89 -5.22
C LEU A 365 15.51 11.87 -6.49
N GLU A 366 15.28 12.81 -7.44
CA GLU A 366 15.97 12.84 -8.72
C GLU A 366 17.27 13.63 -8.66
N SER A 367 17.38 14.57 -7.71
CA SER A 367 18.56 15.42 -7.52
C SER A 367 19.22 15.19 -6.17
N PRO A 368 20.52 14.87 -6.09
CA PRO A 368 21.24 14.71 -4.83
C PRO A 368 21.21 15.96 -3.91
N ASN A 369 21.01 17.14 -4.49
CA ASN A 369 20.89 18.42 -3.81
C ASN A 369 19.48 19.03 -3.96
N GLY A 370 18.49 18.22 -4.31
CA GLY A 370 17.12 18.65 -4.51
C GLY A 370 16.53 19.29 -3.27
N LEU A 371 15.63 20.24 -3.47
CA LEU A 371 14.96 20.97 -2.40
C LEU A 371 13.63 20.28 -2.11
N GLY A 372 13.45 19.80 -0.87
CA GLY A 372 12.25 19.14 -0.41
C GLY A 372 11.40 20.00 0.51
N MET A 373 10.64 19.32 1.37
CA MET A 373 9.68 19.88 2.30
C MET A 373 10.28 20.98 3.21
N ALA A 374 11.49 20.79 3.71
CA ALA A 374 12.13 21.76 4.59
C ALA A 374 12.32 23.13 3.91
N ASN A 375 12.70 23.12 2.63
CA ASN A 375 12.80 24.37 1.85
C ASN A 375 11.44 25.07 1.68
N ASP A 376 10.38 24.29 1.44
CA ASP A 376 9.04 24.86 1.26
C ASP A 376 8.48 25.42 2.57
N ILE A 377 8.75 24.75 3.69
CA ILE A 377 8.48 25.29 5.04
C ILE A 377 9.23 26.61 5.26
N ALA A 378 10.50 26.69 4.89
CA ALA A 378 11.26 27.94 5.04
C ALA A 378 10.62 29.09 4.27
N LYS A 379 10.14 28.86 3.05
CA LYS A 379 9.42 29.86 2.25
C LYS A 379 8.12 30.31 2.94
N GLU A 380 7.33 29.36 3.46
CA GLU A 380 6.08 29.68 4.15
C GLU A 380 6.32 30.42 5.47
N ILE A 381 7.30 30.01 6.27
CA ILE A 381 7.70 30.74 7.49
C ILE A 381 8.13 32.16 7.15
N TYR A 382 8.89 32.35 6.06
CA TYR A 382 9.31 33.68 5.63
C TYR A 382 8.12 34.58 5.29
N LYS A 383 7.10 34.05 4.59
CA LYS A 383 5.85 34.78 4.31
C LYS A 383 5.11 35.13 5.59
N LEU A 384 4.93 34.14 6.49
CA LEU A 384 4.23 34.32 7.77
C LEU A 384 4.93 35.35 8.69
N LYS A 385 6.27 35.38 8.68
CA LYS A 385 7.05 36.39 9.45
C LYS A 385 6.75 37.84 9.01
N LYS A 386 6.47 38.08 7.71
CA LYS A 386 6.07 39.41 7.22
C LYS A 386 4.74 39.88 7.78
N GLU A 387 3.89 38.92 8.17
CA GLU A 387 2.60 39.19 8.81
C GLU A 387 2.71 39.39 10.34
N ASN A 388 3.94 39.51 10.87
CA ASN A 388 4.21 39.76 12.31
C ASN A 388 3.57 38.73 13.26
N ILE A 389 3.52 37.43 12.86
CA ILE A 389 2.98 36.35 13.70
C ILE A 389 3.65 36.32 15.07
N GLN A 390 2.86 36.05 16.13
CA GLN A 390 3.34 35.95 17.51
C GLN A 390 3.67 34.53 17.95
N GLY A 391 3.23 33.52 17.21
CA GLY A 391 3.51 32.13 17.42
C GLY A 391 3.30 31.33 16.12
N LEU A 392 3.72 30.07 16.14
CA LEU A 392 3.60 29.16 15.00
C LEU A 392 3.03 27.81 15.47
N ILE A 393 2.02 27.33 14.75
CA ILE A 393 1.50 25.97 14.90
C ILE A 393 2.01 25.15 13.71
N ILE A 394 2.68 24.03 14.01
CA ILE A 394 3.13 23.04 13.03
C ILE A 394 2.24 21.81 13.20
N ASP A 395 1.47 21.44 12.18
CA ASP A 395 0.56 20.31 12.25
C ASP A 395 1.14 19.11 11.52
N LEU A 396 1.47 18.05 12.31
CA LEU A 396 1.98 16.76 11.86
C LEU A 396 0.92 15.66 11.98
N ARG A 397 -0.31 15.96 12.32
CA ARG A 397 -1.36 14.95 12.42
C ARG A 397 -1.58 14.29 11.06
N PHE A 398 -1.64 12.93 11.06
CA PHE A 398 -1.74 12.09 9.87
C PHE A 398 -0.50 12.10 8.96
N ASN A 399 0.64 12.58 9.44
CA ASN A 399 1.90 12.56 8.72
C ASN A 399 2.70 11.30 9.06
N GLY A 400 2.71 10.31 8.15
CA GLY A 400 3.41 9.02 8.33
C GLY A 400 4.94 9.08 8.27
N GLY A 401 5.54 10.28 8.12
CA GLY A 401 6.98 10.47 8.03
C GLY A 401 7.48 10.77 6.62
N GLY A 402 8.61 10.20 6.24
CA GLY A 402 9.31 10.40 4.98
C GLY A 402 10.82 10.52 5.19
N SER A 403 11.46 11.51 4.57
CA SER A 403 12.90 11.73 4.62
C SER A 403 13.41 12.19 5.99
N MET A 404 14.32 11.42 6.59
CA MET A 404 15.01 11.82 7.82
C MET A 404 15.88 13.07 7.62
N LYS A 405 16.43 13.25 6.41
CA LYS A 405 17.19 14.45 6.05
C LYS A 405 16.30 15.69 6.13
N GLU A 406 15.11 15.63 5.54
CA GLU A 406 14.16 16.76 5.59
C GLU A 406 13.72 17.07 7.04
N ALA A 407 13.52 16.04 7.87
CA ALA A 407 13.22 16.25 9.27
C ALA A 407 14.39 16.91 10.03
N SER A 408 15.62 16.49 9.76
CA SER A 408 16.82 17.10 10.34
C SER A 408 16.98 18.55 9.89
N ASP A 409 16.79 18.84 8.60
CA ASP A 409 16.87 20.20 8.07
C ASP A 409 15.78 21.09 8.67
N LEU A 410 14.56 20.55 8.89
CA LEU A 410 13.49 21.26 9.58
C LEU A 410 13.83 21.53 11.05
N CYS A 411 14.41 20.58 11.78
CA CYS A 411 14.87 20.80 13.15
C CYS A 411 15.86 21.98 13.23
N GLY A 412 16.82 22.03 12.32
CA GLY A 412 17.82 23.10 12.25
C GLY A 412 17.23 24.51 12.01
N MET A 413 15.98 24.62 11.56
CA MET A 413 15.30 25.92 11.44
C MET A 413 14.85 26.49 12.80
N PHE A 414 14.74 25.66 13.83
CA PHE A 414 14.16 26.05 15.11
C PHE A 414 15.12 25.93 16.30
N ILE A 415 16.21 25.16 16.18
CA ILE A 415 17.29 25.09 17.16
C ILE A 415 18.48 25.93 16.70
N ASP A 416 19.38 26.32 17.61
CA ASP A 416 20.58 27.08 17.23
C ASP A 416 21.60 26.18 16.52
N ARG A 417 21.89 25.03 17.07
CA ARG A 417 22.71 23.93 16.55
C ARG A 417 22.73 22.79 17.56
N GLY A 418 23.06 21.60 17.11
CA GLY A 418 23.27 20.48 18.03
C GLY A 418 22.79 19.14 17.49
N PRO A 419 22.80 18.09 18.31
CA PRO A 419 22.36 16.77 17.91
C PRO A 419 20.86 16.75 17.60
N VAL A 420 20.50 16.09 16.51
CA VAL A 420 19.11 15.86 16.08
C VAL A 420 18.72 14.42 16.38
N SER A 421 19.63 13.48 16.15
CA SER A 421 19.37 12.06 16.39
C SER A 421 20.68 11.30 16.62
N ILE A 422 20.59 10.18 17.34
CA ILE A 422 21.64 9.18 17.41
C ILE A 422 21.15 7.99 16.57
N ILE A 423 21.89 7.65 15.52
CA ILE A 423 21.60 6.53 14.63
C ILE A 423 22.49 5.36 15.06
N LYS A 424 21.92 4.16 15.18
CA LYS A 424 22.64 2.93 15.50
C LYS A 424 22.45 1.91 14.38
N TYR A 425 23.56 1.32 13.92
CA TYR A 425 23.62 0.29 12.90
C TYR A 425 23.72 -1.12 13.48
N ASN A 426 23.64 -2.15 12.63
CA ASN A 426 23.69 -3.56 13.05
C ASN A 426 25.04 -4.02 13.62
N ASN A 427 26.13 -3.32 13.33
CA ASN A 427 27.48 -3.56 13.84
C ASN A 427 27.78 -2.81 15.16
N ASP A 428 26.72 -2.31 15.83
CA ASP A 428 26.81 -1.46 17.04
C ASP A 428 27.48 -0.09 16.83
N GLU A 429 27.90 0.26 15.63
CA GLU A 429 28.36 1.62 15.32
C GLU A 429 27.22 2.61 15.49
N THR A 430 27.59 3.81 15.94
CA THR A 430 26.65 4.90 16.13
C THR A 430 27.11 6.15 15.37
N TYR A 431 26.13 6.83 14.79
CA TYR A 431 26.33 8.12 14.15
C TYR A 431 25.42 9.17 14.77
N THR A 432 25.96 10.34 15.16
CA THR A 432 25.15 11.44 15.65
C THR A 432 24.83 12.40 14.51
N MET A 433 23.59 12.39 14.06
CA MET A 433 23.06 13.39 13.13
C MET A 433 22.95 14.73 13.85
N LYS A 434 23.51 15.80 13.27
CA LYS A 434 23.61 17.12 13.91
C LYS A 434 23.25 18.22 12.93
N ASP A 435 22.59 19.25 13.43
CA ASP A 435 22.62 20.55 12.79
C ASP A 435 23.89 21.30 13.18
N PHE A 436 24.63 21.75 12.18
CA PHE A 436 25.89 22.50 12.35
C PHE A 436 25.71 24.01 12.17
N LYS A 437 24.52 24.45 11.71
CA LYS A 437 24.24 25.87 11.43
C LYS A 437 23.89 26.59 12.72
N ARG A 438 24.29 27.86 12.82
CA ARG A 438 23.88 28.72 13.94
C ARG A 438 22.66 29.53 13.60
N GLY A 439 21.88 29.83 14.62
CA GLY A 439 20.69 30.67 14.55
C GLY A 439 19.44 29.89 14.17
N SER A 440 18.30 30.43 14.53
CA SER A 440 17.00 29.86 14.18
C SER A 440 16.25 30.77 13.21
N VAL A 441 15.50 30.17 12.29
CA VAL A 441 14.64 30.91 11.34
C VAL A 441 13.46 31.58 12.04
N PHE A 442 12.98 30.97 13.14
CA PHE A 442 11.84 31.45 13.92
C PHE A 442 12.06 31.22 15.42
N ALA A 443 12.12 32.32 16.20
CA ALA A 443 12.47 32.26 17.62
C ALA A 443 11.26 32.40 18.57
N LYS A 444 10.06 32.76 18.07
CA LYS A 444 8.86 32.89 18.88
C LYS A 444 8.26 31.53 19.26
N PRO A 445 7.23 31.47 20.16
CA PRO A 445 6.63 30.22 20.60
C PRO A 445 6.14 29.31 19.45
N ILE A 446 6.31 28.00 19.62
CA ILE A 446 5.86 26.96 18.67
C ILE A 446 5.02 25.93 19.40
N VAL A 447 3.96 25.49 18.75
CA VAL A 447 3.15 24.32 19.11
C VAL A 447 3.26 23.32 17.97
N VAL A 448 3.49 22.04 18.30
CA VAL A 448 3.47 20.94 17.32
C VAL A 448 2.27 20.06 17.62
N LEU A 449 1.37 19.91 16.65
CA LEU A 449 0.21 19.02 16.74
C LEU A 449 0.57 17.63 16.22
N VAL A 450 0.26 16.60 17.00
CA VAL A 450 0.53 15.18 16.67
C VAL A 450 -0.67 14.28 16.95
N ASN A 451 -0.72 13.11 16.31
CA ASN A 451 -1.68 12.05 16.62
C ASN A 451 -1.05 10.65 16.38
N HIS A 452 -1.82 9.58 16.61
CA HIS A 452 -1.36 8.19 16.40
C HIS A 452 -0.82 7.88 15.00
N PHE A 453 -1.20 8.66 14.00
CA PHE A 453 -0.71 8.52 12.63
C PHE A 453 0.55 9.35 12.34
N SER A 454 1.01 10.16 13.29
CA SER A 454 2.31 10.83 13.21
C SER A 454 3.42 9.81 13.45
N ALA A 455 4.23 9.51 12.43
CA ALA A 455 5.19 8.41 12.51
C ALA A 455 6.59 8.81 11.99
N SER A 456 7.64 8.08 12.43
CA SER A 456 8.98 8.12 11.86
C SER A 456 9.60 9.53 11.86
N ALA A 457 9.83 10.17 10.70
CA ALA A 457 10.37 11.53 10.55
C ALA A 457 9.56 12.59 11.32
N SER A 458 8.24 12.42 11.43
CA SER A 458 7.38 13.27 12.27
C SER A 458 7.73 13.13 13.75
N GLU A 459 8.01 11.91 14.20
CA GLU A 459 8.40 11.63 15.58
C GLU A 459 9.81 12.13 15.88
N LEU A 460 10.71 12.01 14.91
CA LEU A 460 12.04 12.60 15.00
C LEU A 460 11.93 14.11 15.25
N PHE A 461 11.19 14.84 14.40
CA PHE A 461 11.01 16.29 14.57
C PHE A 461 10.33 16.64 15.89
N ALA A 462 9.20 16.02 16.23
CA ALA A 462 8.46 16.30 17.45
C ALA A 462 9.32 16.03 18.71
N SER A 463 10.05 14.92 18.73
CA SER A 463 10.92 14.57 19.86
C SER A 463 12.10 15.55 20.04
N VAL A 464 12.70 16.02 18.96
CA VAL A 464 13.76 17.04 19.01
C VAL A 464 13.20 18.34 19.55
N MET A 465 12.05 18.80 19.05
CA MET A 465 11.42 20.03 19.54
C MET A 465 11.09 19.93 21.04
N GLN A 466 10.65 18.77 21.52
CA GLN A 466 10.38 18.52 22.93
C GLN A 466 11.68 18.48 23.77
N ASP A 467 12.71 17.73 23.34
CA ASP A 467 13.98 17.58 24.08
C ASP A 467 14.74 18.91 24.23
N TYR A 468 14.62 19.79 23.24
CA TYR A 468 15.19 21.13 23.29
C TYR A 468 14.30 22.16 24.02
N ASN A 469 13.13 21.75 24.55
CA ASN A 469 12.11 22.65 25.09
C ASN A 469 11.75 23.78 24.10
N ARG A 470 11.80 23.47 22.80
CA ARG A 470 11.63 24.45 21.74
C ARG A 470 10.17 24.63 21.33
N ALA A 471 9.36 23.59 21.48
CA ALA A 471 7.93 23.59 21.22
C ALA A 471 7.17 22.82 22.27
N VAL A 472 5.89 23.14 22.44
CA VAL A 472 4.93 22.33 23.19
C VAL A 472 4.30 21.33 22.24
N ILE A 473 4.36 20.05 22.56
CA ILE A 473 3.76 18.96 21.78
C ILE A 473 2.33 18.73 22.27
N VAL A 474 1.37 18.76 21.37
CA VAL A 474 -0.07 18.73 21.70
C VAL A 474 -0.78 17.67 20.85
N GLY A 475 -1.62 16.84 21.45
CA GLY A 475 -2.39 15.82 20.75
C GLY A 475 -2.47 14.49 21.48
N THR A 476 -2.37 13.37 20.74
CA THR A 476 -2.25 12.01 21.30
C THR A 476 -0.86 11.47 21.07
N SER A 477 -0.47 10.39 21.78
CA SER A 477 0.81 9.70 21.55
C SER A 477 0.96 9.33 20.08
N THR A 478 2.17 9.48 19.54
CA THR A 478 2.48 9.18 18.15
C THR A 478 2.61 7.67 17.90
N HIS A 479 2.91 7.25 16.69
CA HIS A 479 2.90 5.85 16.24
C HIS A 479 3.93 4.97 16.96
N GLY A 480 5.13 5.47 17.25
CA GLY A 480 6.20 4.70 17.89
C GLY A 480 7.11 3.96 16.91
N LYS A 481 7.51 4.59 15.80
CA LYS A 481 8.43 4.02 14.82
C LYS A 481 9.79 4.71 14.88
N SER A 482 10.82 4.04 15.46
CA SER A 482 12.20 4.51 15.54
C SER A 482 13.18 3.68 14.71
N SER A 483 12.74 3.14 13.59
CA SER A 483 13.56 2.40 12.63
C SER A 483 13.55 3.07 11.28
N ALA A 484 14.70 3.05 10.57
CA ALA A 484 14.78 3.56 9.22
C ALA A 484 15.12 2.43 8.24
N GLN A 485 14.53 2.53 7.07
CA GLN A 485 14.65 1.57 5.99
C GLN A 485 15.36 2.21 4.80
N VAL A 486 16.11 1.37 4.07
CA VAL A 486 16.64 1.69 2.75
C VAL A 486 16.08 0.73 1.72
N ILE A 487 15.98 1.17 0.47
CA ILE A 487 15.60 0.32 -0.66
C ILE A 487 16.88 -0.11 -1.34
N LEU A 488 17.15 -1.41 -1.30
CA LEU A 488 18.32 -2.04 -1.88
C LEU A 488 17.90 -2.95 -3.04
N PRO A 489 18.56 -2.92 -4.20
CA PRO A 489 18.32 -3.88 -5.27
C PRO A 489 18.81 -5.26 -4.84
N LEU A 490 18.12 -6.33 -5.28
CA LEU A 490 18.54 -7.69 -5.04
C LEU A 490 19.70 -8.11 -5.94
N ASP A 491 19.82 -7.48 -7.11
CA ASP A 491 20.89 -7.72 -8.08
C ASP A 491 21.36 -6.41 -8.73
N GLU A 492 22.53 -6.43 -9.36
CA GLU A 492 23.11 -5.26 -10.03
C GLU A 492 22.26 -4.78 -11.22
N LYS A 493 21.62 -5.71 -11.94
CA LYS A 493 20.75 -5.42 -13.10
C LYS A 493 19.39 -4.87 -12.69
N LYS A 494 19.00 -5.05 -11.40
CA LYS A 494 17.71 -4.67 -10.83
C LYS A 494 16.52 -5.44 -11.42
N ASP A 495 16.76 -6.63 -11.96
CA ASP A 495 15.74 -7.48 -12.57
C ASP A 495 15.03 -8.38 -11.54
N LEU A 496 15.71 -8.69 -10.42
CA LEU A 496 15.16 -9.51 -9.33
C LEU A 496 14.28 -8.73 -8.36
N GLY A 497 14.17 -7.41 -8.51
CA GLY A 497 13.42 -6.53 -7.63
C GLY A 497 14.27 -5.91 -6.53
N PHE A 498 13.60 -5.47 -5.45
CA PHE A 498 14.20 -4.67 -4.38
C PHE A 498 13.72 -5.13 -3.02
N ALA A 499 14.55 -4.93 -1.99
CA ALA A 499 14.14 -5.03 -0.61
C ALA A 499 14.16 -3.66 0.05
N LYS A 500 13.02 -3.21 0.59
CA LYS A 500 13.00 -2.14 1.57
C LYS A 500 13.32 -2.79 2.91
N LEU A 501 14.50 -2.53 3.46
CA LEU A 501 15.06 -3.26 4.59
C LEU A 501 15.38 -2.32 5.74
N THR A 502 15.01 -2.71 6.96
CA THR A 502 15.40 -1.98 8.17
C THR A 502 16.89 -2.16 8.42
N VAL A 503 17.67 -1.08 8.29
CA VAL A 503 19.13 -1.11 8.42
C VAL A 503 19.64 -0.40 9.66
N GLU A 504 18.81 0.44 10.27
CA GLU A 504 19.22 1.26 11.41
C GLU A 504 18.05 1.55 12.35
N LYS A 505 18.38 1.86 13.60
CA LYS A 505 17.47 2.48 14.57
C LYS A 505 17.95 3.88 14.90
N PHE A 506 17.02 4.78 15.16
CA PHE A 506 17.32 6.12 15.58
C PHE A 506 16.73 6.43 16.96
N TYR A 507 17.45 7.26 17.70
CA TYR A 507 17.16 7.64 19.07
C TYR A 507 17.07 9.16 19.16
N ARG A 508 16.36 9.65 20.15
CA ARG A 508 16.28 11.07 20.50
C ARG A 508 17.67 11.63 20.83
N PRO A 509 17.88 12.95 20.75
CA PRO A 509 19.14 13.59 21.20
C PRO A 509 19.56 13.19 22.61
N THR A 510 18.59 12.91 23.48
CA THR A 510 18.78 12.45 24.86
C THR A 510 19.17 10.97 24.99
N GLY A 511 19.24 10.21 23.89
CA GLY A 511 19.51 8.77 23.87
C GLY A 511 18.28 7.89 24.14
N ARG A 512 17.11 8.48 24.41
CA ARG A 512 15.87 7.72 24.62
C ARG A 512 15.29 7.24 23.29
N SER A 513 14.63 6.08 23.32
CA SER A 513 13.86 5.58 22.16
C SER A 513 12.37 5.93 22.31
N HIS A 514 11.71 6.22 21.20
CA HIS A 514 10.26 6.26 21.14
C HIS A 514 9.66 5.04 20.41
N GLN A 515 10.49 4.00 20.14
CA GLN A 515 10.01 2.77 19.52
C GLN A 515 8.91 2.13 20.36
N SER A 516 7.78 1.82 19.72
CA SER A 516 6.57 1.20 20.29
C SER A 516 5.83 2.03 21.37
N ILE A 517 6.36 3.20 21.75
CA ILE A 517 5.76 4.08 22.77
C ILE A 517 5.22 5.37 22.13
N GLY A 518 5.89 5.83 21.08
CA GLY A 518 5.64 7.12 20.47
C GLY A 518 6.25 8.30 21.23
N VAL A 519 6.04 9.50 20.71
CA VAL A 519 6.29 10.75 21.42
C VAL A 519 5.05 11.08 22.24
N ILE A 520 5.18 11.08 23.55
CA ILE A 520 4.09 11.43 24.46
C ILE A 520 3.93 12.95 24.45
N PRO A 521 2.73 13.49 24.13
CA PRO A 521 2.50 14.93 24.12
C PRO A 521 2.64 15.56 25.51
N ASP A 522 3.05 16.85 25.54
CA ASP A 522 3.05 17.66 26.77
C ASP A 522 1.63 18.01 27.20
N ILE A 523 0.71 18.19 26.20
CA ILE A 523 -0.72 18.42 26.41
C ILE A 523 -1.49 17.37 25.61
N ILE A 524 -2.22 16.51 26.33
CA ILE A 524 -3.04 15.47 25.72
C ILE A 524 -4.40 16.04 25.35
N ILE A 525 -4.82 15.82 24.10
CA ILE A 525 -6.15 16.12 23.60
C ILE A 525 -6.80 14.82 23.15
N PRO A 526 -8.03 14.50 23.57
CA PRO A 526 -8.74 13.30 23.15
C PRO A 526 -8.86 13.23 21.62
N SER A 527 -8.72 12.03 21.08
CA SER A 527 -8.91 11.72 19.66
C SER A 527 -10.28 11.12 19.41
N LEU A 528 -10.80 11.30 18.20
CA LEU A 528 -11.99 10.57 17.74
C LEU A 528 -11.78 9.03 17.73
N TYR A 529 -10.53 8.60 17.73
CA TYR A 529 -10.12 7.19 17.65
C TYR A 529 -9.80 6.56 19.01
N ASP A 530 -9.92 7.29 20.12
CA ASP A 530 -9.59 6.78 21.47
C ASP A 530 -10.56 5.67 21.96
N ASN A 531 -11.68 5.50 21.27
CA ASN A 531 -12.70 4.49 21.58
C ASN A 531 -12.79 3.36 20.53
N PHE A 532 -11.81 3.25 19.64
CA PHE A 532 -11.74 2.19 18.62
C PHE A 532 -10.58 1.24 18.90
#